data_e23b0fa81c2cc360b7b72d66e27376c8
#
_entry.id   e23b0fa81c2cc360b7b72d66e27376c8
#
_cell.length_a   1.000
_cell.length_b   1.000
_cell.length_c   1.000
_cell.angle_alpha   90.00
_cell.angle_beta   90.00
_cell.angle_gamma   90.00
#
_symmetry.space_group_name_H-M   'P 1'
#
loop_
_entity.id
_entity.type
_entity.pdbx_description
1 polymer ?
#
loop_
_entity_poly.entity_id
_entity_poly.type
_entity_poly.pdbx_seq_one_letter_code
_entity_poly.pdbx_strand_id
1 'polypeptide(L)'
;DNKVVVYSPGLHFKVPVIDQLKTLDARIQTLDGQEDRFVTVEKKDLLVDSYVKWKIGDFGQFYTATGGDYQKAADLLRRKVNDRLRSEIGTRTIKDIVSGTRGELMEGAKKALNSGQDSTAELGIEVIDVRVKQINLPDEVSSSIYQRMRAERDAVAREHRSQGKEKAAFIQADVDRKVTLILANANKTAQELRGSGDAAAAKLYSDAFA
;
A
#
# COMPACT_ATOMS: atom_id res chain seq x y z
N ASP A 1 17.64 26.79 -41.49
CA ASP A 1 16.89 26.71 -40.23
C ASP A 1 16.02 25.46 -40.21
N ASN A 2 16.43 24.49 -39.42
CA ASN A 2 15.65 23.25 -39.22
C ASN A 2 14.47 23.56 -38.28
N LYS A 3 13.39 24.12 -38.83
CA LYS A 3 12.19 24.41 -38.05
C LYS A 3 11.26 23.20 -38.07
N VAL A 4 11.02 22.62 -36.89
CA VAL A 4 10.02 21.54 -36.74
C VAL A 4 8.63 22.17 -36.72
N VAL A 5 7.75 21.74 -37.62
CA VAL A 5 6.36 22.15 -37.68
C VAL A 5 5.49 20.93 -37.49
N VAL A 6 4.60 20.98 -36.48
CA VAL A 6 3.69 19.87 -36.16
C VAL A 6 2.36 20.11 -36.87
N TYR A 7 1.92 19.14 -37.65
CA TYR A 7 0.63 19.14 -38.33
C TYR A 7 -0.34 18.18 -37.68
N SER A 8 -1.59 18.60 -37.55
CA SER A 8 -2.68 17.69 -37.17
C SER A 8 -2.99 16.71 -38.30
N PRO A 9 -3.61 15.55 -38.03
CA PRO A 9 -4.03 14.62 -39.08
C PRO A 9 -4.91 15.30 -40.09
N GLY A 10 -4.57 15.18 -41.38
CA GLY A 10 -5.30 15.81 -42.49
C GLY A 10 -4.48 15.85 -43.78
N LEU A 11 -5.03 16.57 -44.79
CA LEU A 11 -4.34 16.79 -46.02
C LEU A 11 -3.43 18.03 -45.89
N HIS A 12 -2.13 17.84 -46.07
CA HIS A 12 -1.14 18.89 -46.04
C HIS A 12 -0.27 18.85 -47.29
N PHE A 13 0.09 19.99 -47.78
CA PHE A 13 1.01 20.11 -48.93
C PHE A 13 2.44 20.20 -48.42
N LYS A 14 3.34 19.45 -49.02
CA LYS A 14 4.77 19.50 -48.75
C LYS A 14 5.54 19.87 -50.02
N VAL A 15 6.64 20.59 -49.85
CA VAL A 15 7.56 20.88 -50.97
C VAL A 15 8.53 19.71 -51.09
N PRO A 16 8.48 18.93 -52.21
CA PRO A 16 9.42 17.83 -52.40
C PRO A 16 10.86 18.40 -52.39
N VAL A 17 11.79 17.65 -51.80
CA VAL A 17 13.20 18.00 -51.67
C VAL A 17 13.54 18.88 -50.45
N ILE A 18 12.66 19.80 -50.03
CA ILE A 18 12.91 20.70 -48.89
C ILE A 18 12.32 20.13 -47.60
N ASP A 19 11.08 19.63 -47.68
CA ASP A 19 10.36 19.16 -46.49
C ASP A 19 10.53 17.65 -46.28
N GLN A 20 10.99 17.28 -45.10
CA GLN A 20 11.00 15.88 -44.65
C GLN A 20 9.80 15.65 -43.74
N LEU A 21 8.89 14.77 -44.17
CA LEU A 21 7.73 14.37 -43.39
C LEU A 21 8.06 13.11 -42.59
N LYS A 22 7.81 13.16 -41.27
CA LYS A 22 7.87 12.02 -40.39
C LYS A 22 6.51 11.83 -39.68
N THR A 23 5.95 10.65 -39.83
CA THR A 23 4.68 10.29 -39.17
C THR A 23 4.97 9.68 -37.81
N LEU A 24 4.35 10.20 -36.76
CA LEU A 24 4.46 9.71 -35.40
C LEU A 24 3.11 9.20 -34.92
N ASP A 25 3.12 8.09 -34.18
CA ASP A 25 1.91 7.48 -33.63
C ASP A 25 1.59 8.06 -32.25
N ALA A 26 0.37 8.62 -32.10
CA ALA A 26 -0.13 9.18 -30.84
C ALA A 26 -0.71 8.15 -29.88
N ARG A 27 -0.76 6.88 -30.28
CA ARG A 27 -1.35 5.83 -29.45
C ARG A 27 -0.52 5.57 -28.22
N ILE A 28 -1.17 5.00 -27.20
CA ILE A 28 -0.48 4.55 -26.00
C ILE A 28 0.44 3.38 -26.35
N GLN A 29 1.72 3.57 -26.05
CA GLN A 29 2.76 2.57 -26.18
C GLN A 29 3.00 1.90 -24.82
N THR A 30 3.41 0.64 -24.86
CA THR A 30 3.84 -0.07 -23.65
C THR A 30 5.34 -0.31 -23.73
N LEU A 31 6.06 0.21 -22.75
CA LEU A 31 7.45 -0.11 -22.52
C LEU A 31 7.52 -1.23 -21.49
N ASP A 32 7.89 -2.41 -21.96
CA ASP A 32 8.14 -3.55 -21.08
C ASP A 32 9.54 -3.43 -20.47
N GLY A 33 9.62 -3.40 -19.13
CA GLY A 33 10.86 -3.39 -18.41
C GLY A 33 11.50 -4.79 -18.40
N GLN A 34 12.80 -4.82 -18.20
CA GLN A 34 13.52 -6.02 -17.80
C GLN A 34 13.60 -6.04 -16.27
N GLU A 35 13.82 -7.22 -15.71
CA GLU A 35 14.03 -7.36 -14.28
C GLU A 35 15.33 -6.63 -13.88
N ASP A 36 15.18 -5.59 -13.05
CA ASP A 36 16.29 -4.77 -12.56
C ASP A 36 16.45 -4.93 -11.05
N ARG A 37 17.71 -4.79 -10.60
CA ARG A 37 18.06 -4.86 -9.18
C ARG A 37 17.95 -3.49 -8.51
N PHE A 38 17.18 -3.43 -7.43
CA PHE A 38 16.99 -2.25 -6.59
C PHE A 38 17.38 -2.54 -5.15
N VAL A 39 17.95 -1.55 -4.47
CA VAL A 39 18.37 -1.67 -3.08
C VAL A 39 17.41 -0.88 -2.20
N THR A 40 16.87 -1.52 -1.17
CA THR A 40 15.96 -0.90 -0.19
C THR A 40 16.73 -0.10 0.87
N VAL A 41 16.00 0.68 1.70
CA VAL A 41 16.57 1.39 2.86
C VAL A 41 17.28 0.43 3.83
N GLU A 42 16.84 -0.83 3.89
CA GLU A 42 17.44 -1.89 4.71
C GLU A 42 18.70 -2.50 4.08
N LYS A 43 19.20 -1.93 2.98
CA LYS A 43 20.34 -2.46 2.19
C LYS A 43 20.12 -3.89 1.69
N LYS A 44 18.88 -4.22 1.34
CA LYS A 44 18.50 -5.51 0.76
C LYS A 44 18.18 -5.33 -0.72
N ASP A 45 18.66 -6.29 -1.52
CA ASP A 45 18.41 -6.33 -2.94
C ASP A 45 16.99 -6.85 -3.22
N LEU A 46 16.32 -6.19 -4.16
CA LEU A 46 15.06 -6.63 -4.75
C LEU A 46 15.22 -6.69 -6.26
N LEU A 47 14.68 -7.73 -6.86
CA LEU A 47 14.52 -7.84 -8.31
C LEU A 47 13.09 -7.41 -8.65
N VAL A 48 12.97 -6.32 -9.41
CA VAL A 48 11.67 -5.73 -9.75
C VAL A 48 11.51 -5.74 -11.26
N ASP A 49 10.44 -6.37 -11.72
CA ASP A 49 9.98 -6.28 -13.11
C ASP A 49 8.82 -5.29 -13.19
N SER A 50 8.90 -4.34 -14.11
CA SER A 50 7.92 -3.28 -14.26
C SER A 50 7.59 -3.01 -15.73
N TYR A 51 6.43 -2.44 -15.98
CA TYR A 51 6.08 -1.90 -17.29
C TYR A 51 5.53 -0.49 -17.16
N VAL A 52 5.67 0.27 -18.23
CA VAL A 52 5.23 1.66 -18.32
C VAL A 52 4.35 1.83 -19.55
N LYS A 53 3.20 2.45 -19.37
CA LYS A 53 2.35 2.92 -20.47
C LYS A 53 2.61 4.40 -20.68
N TRP A 54 2.94 4.77 -21.91
CA TRP A 54 3.28 6.12 -22.26
C TRP A 54 2.71 6.50 -23.63
N LYS A 55 2.60 7.77 -23.90
CA LYS A 55 2.25 8.32 -25.20
C LYS A 55 3.09 9.56 -25.49
N ILE A 56 3.10 9.98 -26.73
CA ILE A 56 3.69 11.26 -27.11
C ILE A 56 2.73 12.37 -26.67
N GLY A 57 3.17 13.26 -25.79
CA GLY A 57 2.44 14.42 -25.33
C GLY A 57 2.71 15.66 -26.21
N ASP A 58 3.98 15.88 -26.57
CA ASP A 58 4.43 16.94 -27.48
C ASP A 58 5.28 16.37 -28.62
N PHE A 59 4.76 16.42 -29.80
CA PHE A 59 5.41 15.87 -31.00
C PHE A 59 6.67 16.65 -31.40
N GLY A 60 6.68 17.97 -31.18
CA GLY A 60 7.82 18.83 -31.49
C GLY A 60 9.01 18.52 -30.57
N GLN A 61 8.76 18.46 -29.27
CA GLN A 61 9.78 18.09 -28.28
C GLN A 61 10.25 16.66 -28.48
N PHE A 62 9.33 15.72 -28.73
CA PHE A 62 9.65 14.32 -28.99
C PHE A 62 10.61 14.18 -30.16
N TYR A 63 10.31 14.86 -31.26
CA TYR A 63 11.18 14.84 -32.45
C TYR A 63 12.55 15.47 -32.18
N THR A 64 12.58 16.58 -31.45
CA THR A 64 13.84 17.27 -31.13
C THR A 64 14.73 16.42 -30.21
N ALA A 65 14.14 15.73 -29.23
CA ALA A 65 14.88 14.93 -28.26
C ALA A 65 15.33 13.57 -28.83
N THR A 66 14.48 12.92 -29.63
CA THR A 66 14.70 11.54 -30.07
C THR A 66 14.97 11.40 -31.58
N GLY A 67 14.76 12.45 -32.36
CA GLY A 67 14.75 12.38 -33.83
C GLY A 67 13.53 11.63 -34.38
N GLY A 68 12.49 11.45 -33.54
CA GLY A 68 11.31 10.65 -33.87
C GLY A 68 11.57 9.14 -33.89
N ASP A 69 12.61 8.69 -33.17
CA ASP A 69 12.95 7.29 -33.00
C ASP A 69 12.36 6.76 -31.68
N TYR A 70 11.44 5.78 -31.81
CA TYR A 70 10.76 5.16 -30.67
C TYR A 70 11.69 4.30 -29.80
N GLN A 71 12.71 3.66 -30.41
CA GLN A 71 13.66 2.85 -29.64
C GLN A 71 14.52 3.75 -28.74
N LYS A 72 15.02 4.84 -29.30
CA LYS A 72 15.78 5.83 -28.54
C LYS A 72 14.93 6.45 -27.41
N ALA A 73 13.66 6.74 -27.71
CA ALA A 73 12.70 7.22 -26.72
C ALA A 73 12.48 6.20 -25.59
N ALA A 74 12.28 4.93 -25.96
CA ALA A 74 12.10 3.83 -25.01
C ALA A 74 13.33 3.65 -24.08
N ASP A 75 14.55 3.75 -24.63
CA ASP A 75 15.78 3.62 -23.85
C ASP A 75 15.98 4.80 -22.88
N LEU A 76 15.65 6.01 -23.33
CA LEU A 76 15.70 7.19 -22.47
C LEU A 76 14.64 7.12 -21.37
N LEU A 77 13.42 6.72 -21.71
CA LEU A 77 12.33 6.54 -20.77
C LEU A 77 12.66 5.45 -19.74
N ARG A 78 13.20 4.31 -20.17
CA ARG A 78 13.63 3.22 -19.29
C ARG A 78 14.61 3.70 -18.23
N ARG A 79 15.61 4.48 -18.62
CA ARG A 79 16.59 5.05 -17.66
C ARG A 79 15.91 5.95 -16.65
N LYS A 80 15.08 6.90 -17.09
CA LYS A 80 14.35 7.81 -16.19
C LYS A 80 13.42 7.06 -15.24
N VAL A 81 12.72 6.02 -15.72
CA VAL A 81 11.85 5.18 -14.89
C VAL A 81 12.66 4.42 -13.83
N ASN A 82 13.76 3.79 -14.24
CA ASN A 82 14.63 3.05 -13.31
C ASN A 82 15.23 3.96 -12.24
N ASP A 83 15.66 5.16 -12.61
CA ASP A 83 16.20 6.12 -11.64
C ASP A 83 15.15 6.58 -10.63
N ARG A 84 13.91 6.82 -11.08
CA ARG A 84 12.80 7.15 -10.19
C ARG A 84 12.38 5.99 -9.30
N LEU A 85 12.26 4.80 -9.85
CA LEU A 85 11.98 3.59 -9.06
C LEU A 85 13.09 3.32 -8.03
N ARG A 86 14.36 3.53 -8.39
CA ARG A 86 15.48 3.40 -7.45
C ARG A 86 15.39 4.40 -6.30
N SER A 87 15.04 5.63 -6.59
CA SER A 87 14.82 6.65 -5.55
C SER A 87 13.66 6.29 -4.62
N GLU A 88 12.53 5.89 -5.18
CA GLU A 88 11.33 5.53 -4.41
C GLU A 88 11.51 4.25 -3.58
N ILE A 89 12.11 3.21 -4.16
CA ILE A 89 12.37 1.94 -3.48
C ILE A 89 13.44 2.11 -2.41
N GLY A 90 14.46 2.94 -2.65
CA GLY A 90 15.56 3.19 -1.73
C GLY A 90 15.16 3.85 -0.41
N THR A 91 14.01 4.50 -0.37
CA THR A 91 13.45 5.12 0.85
C THR A 91 12.50 4.22 1.63
N ARG A 92 12.16 3.03 1.11
CA ARG A 92 11.14 2.13 1.68
C ARG A 92 11.74 0.82 2.19
N THR A 93 11.00 0.18 3.12
CA THR A 93 11.34 -1.17 3.59
C THR A 93 10.76 -2.23 2.67
N ILE A 94 11.32 -3.45 2.72
CA ILE A 94 10.76 -4.60 1.98
C ILE A 94 9.29 -4.81 2.35
N LYS A 95 8.95 -4.67 3.62
CA LYS A 95 7.59 -4.85 4.12
C LYS A 95 6.62 -3.87 3.46
N ASP A 96 6.98 -2.59 3.37
CA ASP A 96 6.14 -1.56 2.74
C ASP A 96 5.92 -1.85 1.25
N ILE A 97 6.97 -2.31 0.57
CA ILE A 97 6.93 -2.61 -0.87
C ILE A 97 6.08 -3.87 -1.15
N VAL A 98 6.16 -4.90 -0.28
CA VAL A 98 5.46 -6.18 -0.48
C VAL A 98 4.04 -6.16 0.06
N SER A 99 3.76 -5.47 1.19
CA SER A 99 2.54 -5.63 1.98
C SER A 99 1.42 -4.63 1.72
N GLY A 100 1.54 -3.67 0.79
CA GLY A 100 0.34 -2.90 0.49
C GLY A 100 0.47 -1.48 -0.06
N THR A 101 1.59 -0.81 0.04
CA THR A 101 1.76 0.55 -0.47
C THR A 101 2.24 0.61 -1.93
N ARG A 102 2.08 -0.51 -2.68
CA ARG A 102 2.45 -0.57 -4.10
C ARG A 102 1.76 0.50 -4.94
N GLY A 103 0.49 0.79 -4.66
CA GLY A 103 -0.27 1.80 -5.36
C GLY A 103 0.30 3.20 -5.16
N GLU A 104 0.65 3.55 -3.92
CA GLU A 104 1.24 4.86 -3.59
C GLU A 104 2.64 5.02 -4.19
N LEU A 105 3.45 3.95 -4.16
CA LEU A 105 4.77 3.95 -4.79
C LEU A 105 4.68 4.22 -6.29
N MET A 106 3.75 3.54 -6.97
CA MET A 106 3.56 3.71 -8.42
C MET A 106 2.99 5.09 -8.77
N GLU A 107 2.07 5.59 -7.97
CA GLU A 107 1.52 6.94 -8.16
C GLU A 107 2.58 8.02 -7.89
N GLY A 108 3.42 7.84 -6.87
CA GLY A 108 4.58 8.69 -6.59
C GLY A 108 5.57 8.70 -7.75
N ALA A 109 5.95 7.53 -8.24
CA ALA A 109 6.84 7.39 -9.40
C ALA A 109 6.25 8.05 -10.66
N LYS A 110 4.96 7.83 -10.95
CA LYS A 110 4.26 8.47 -12.08
C LYS A 110 4.26 9.99 -11.96
N LYS A 111 3.91 10.54 -10.80
CA LYS A 111 3.95 11.99 -10.55
C LYS A 111 5.34 12.56 -10.75
N ALA A 112 6.35 11.90 -10.18
CA ALA A 112 7.73 12.34 -10.29
C ALA A 112 8.26 12.28 -11.74
N LEU A 113 7.79 11.33 -12.54
CA LEU A 113 8.14 11.25 -13.96
C LEU A 113 7.51 12.36 -14.79
N ASN A 114 6.24 12.72 -14.52
CA ASN A 114 5.53 13.75 -15.29
C ASN A 114 5.79 15.16 -14.79
N SER A 115 6.19 15.35 -13.53
CA SER A 115 6.30 16.64 -12.88
C SER A 115 7.63 16.77 -12.11
N GLY A 116 8.60 17.51 -12.59
CA GLY A 116 9.85 17.75 -11.86
C GLY A 116 10.99 18.14 -12.77
N GLN A 117 12.11 18.51 -12.15
CA GLN A 117 13.38 18.60 -12.86
C GLN A 117 13.70 17.19 -13.40
N ASP A 118 14.08 17.12 -14.65
CA ASP A 118 14.36 15.86 -15.32
C ASP A 118 13.11 15.01 -15.64
N SER A 119 11.97 15.66 -15.86
CA SER A 119 10.71 15.00 -16.21
C SER A 119 10.73 14.40 -17.63
N THR A 120 9.82 13.48 -17.88
CA THR A 120 9.61 12.91 -19.24
C THR A 120 9.02 13.93 -20.21
N ALA A 121 8.47 15.04 -19.71
CA ALA A 121 8.00 16.15 -20.53
C ALA A 121 9.12 16.78 -21.39
N GLU A 122 10.38 16.77 -20.92
CA GLU A 122 11.54 17.22 -21.72
C GLU A 122 11.77 16.36 -22.97
N LEU A 123 11.32 15.13 -22.94
CA LEU A 123 11.34 14.21 -24.08
C LEU A 123 10.06 14.29 -24.93
N GLY A 124 9.12 15.15 -24.59
CA GLY A 124 7.80 15.19 -25.21
C GLY A 124 6.94 13.96 -24.91
N ILE A 125 7.25 13.22 -23.81
CA ILE A 125 6.58 11.98 -23.41
C ILE A 125 5.71 12.23 -22.18
N GLU A 126 4.49 11.72 -22.23
CA GLU A 126 3.57 11.66 -21.10
C GLU A 126 3.44 10.22 -20.61
N VAL A 127 3.78 9.99 -19.35
CA VAL A 127 3.61 8.69 -18.69
C VAL A 127 2.18 8.56 -18.17
N ILE A 128 1.45 7.59 -18.70
CA ILE A 128 0.06 7.32 -18.36
C ILE A 128 -0.04 6.46 -17.11
N ASP A 129 0.76 5.39 -17.05
CA ASP A 129 0.73 4.44 -15.93
C ASP A 129 2.09 3.77 -15.76
N VAL A 130 2.46 3.52 -14.51
CA VAL A 130 3.65 2.74 -14.14
C VAL A 130 3.18 1.61 -13.25
N ARG A 131 3.55 0.37 -13.58
CA ARG A 131 3.17 -0.80 -12.80
C ARG A 131 4.31 -1.76 -12.62
N VAL A 132 4.40 -2.29 -11.41
CA VAL A 132 5.26 -3.43 -11.10
C VAL A 132 4.50 -4.72 -11.42
N LYS A 133 5.09 -5.57 -12.23
CA LYS A 133 4.59 -6.90 -12.55
C LYS A 133 4.92 -7.88 -11.43
N GLN A 134 6.18 -7.93 -11.06
CA GLN A 134 6.71 -8.88 -10.11
C GLN A 134 7.82 -8.26 -9.27
N ILE A 135 7.89 -8.67 -8.01
CA ILE A 135 8.97 -8.35 -7.07
C ILE A 135 9.50 -9.67 -6.55
N ASN A 136 10.75 -9.95 -6.85
CA ASN A 136 11.45 -11.14 -6.39
C ASN A 136 12.51 -10.74 -5.36
N LEU A 137 12.70 -11.60 -4.38
CA LEU A 137 13.85 -11.53 -3.51
C LEU A 137 14.92 -12.47 -4.09
N PRO A 138 16.19 -12.05 -4.16
CA PRO A 138 17.26 -12.96 -4.49
C PRO A 138 17.25 -14.18 -3.58
N ASP A 139 17.51 -15.36 -4.13
CA ASP A 139 17.40 -16.64 -3.41
C ASP A 139 18.27 -16.69 -2.15
N GLU A 140 19.41 -16.01 -2.18
CA GLU A 140 20.40 -15.95 -1.08
C GLU A 140 19.82 -15.32 0.21
N VAL A 141 18.87 -14.42 0.12
CA VAL A 141 18.30 -13.71 1.27
C VAL A 141 16.82 -14.04 1.52
N SER A 142 16.19 -14.71 0.57
CA SER A 142 14.76 -15.03 0.55
C SER A 142 14.35 -15.82 1.81
N SER A 143 15.05 -16.91 2.14
CA SER A 143 14.70 -17.78 3.27
C SER A 143 14.76 -17.07 4.61
N SER A 144 15.77 -16.25 4.85
CA SER A 144 15.95 -15.51 6.11
C SER A 144 14.90 -14.43 6.30
N ILE A 145 14.51 -13.75 5.21
CA ILE A 145 13.46 -12.72 5.24
C ILE A 145 12.10 -13.36 5.51
N TYR A 146 11.77 -14.47 4.84
CA TYR A 146 10.51 -15.18 5.08
C TYR A 146 10.42 -15.73 6.51
N GLN A 147 11.50 -16.26 7.06
CA GLN A 147 11.54 -16.70 8.46
C GLN A 147 11.30 -15.54 9.43
N ARG A 148 11.93 -14.40 9.20
CA ARG A 148 11.73 -13.20 10.02
C ARG A 148 10.28 -12.69 9.93
N MET A 149 9.72 -12.59 8.72
CA MET A 149 8.32 -12.17 8.53
C MET A 149 7.34 -13.13 9.21
N ARG A 150 7.62 -14.43 9.16
CA ARG A 150 6.80 -15.45 9.84
C ARG A 150 6.89 -15.28 11.36
N ALA A 151 8.09 -15.11 11.91
CA ALA A 151 8.30 -14.89 13.34
C ALA A 151 7.61 -13.61 13.85
N GLU A 152 7.66 -12.51 13.08
CA GLU A 152 6.94 -11.28 13.42
C GLU A 152 5.42 -11.48 13.44
N ARG A 153 4.86 -12.16 12.42
CA ARG A 153 3.44 -12.47 12.39
C ARG A 153 2.99 -13.37 13.54
N ASP A 154 3.80 -14.34 13.87
CA ASP A 154 3.54 -15.23 15.02
C ASP A 154 3.62 -14.45 16.34
N ALA A 155 4.53 -13.49 16.47
CA ALA A 155 4.62 -12.63 17.64
C ALA A 155 3.36 -11.76 17.81
N VAL A 156 2.92 -11.09 16.76
CA VAL A 156 1.68 -10.28 16.75
C VAL A 156 0.46 -11.15 17.06
N ALA A 157 0.39 -12.35 16.48
CA ALA A 157 -0.70 -13.27 16.75
C ALA A 157 -0.71 -13.77 18.20
N ARG A 158 0.47 -13.99 18.82
CA ARG A 158 0.58 -14.31 20.24
C ARG A 158 0.16 -13.16 21.12
N GLU A 159 0.56 -11.94 20.81
CA GLU A 159 0.18 -10.72 21.51
C GLU A 159 -1.34 -10.54 21.52
N HIS A 160 -2.00 -10.60 20.37
CA HIS A 160 -3.46 -10.47 20.29
C HIS A 160 -4.19 -11.60 21.04
N ARG A 161 -3.68 -12.84 21.00
CA ARG A 161 -4.25 -13.93 21.79
C ARG A 161 -4.08 -13.71 23.29
N SER A 162 -2.94 -13.18 23.72
CA SER A 162 -2.68 -12.85 25.12
C SER A 162 -3.61 -11.74 25.62
N GLN A 163 -3.75 -10.67 24.87
CA GLN A 163 -4.68 -9.58 25.16
C GLN A 163 -6.15 -10.08 25.19
N GLY A 164 -6.50 -10.99 24.28
CA GLY A 164 -7.83 -11.61 24.29
C GLY A 164 -8.08 -12.44 25.57
N LYS A 165 -7.10 -13.23 26.00
CA LYS A 165 -7.17 -14.00 27.25
C LYS A 165 -7.25 -13.12 28.49
N GLU A 166 -6.47 -12.04 28.55
CA GLU A 166 -6.51 -11.04 29.62
C GLU A 166 -7.90 -10.41 29.75
N LYS A 167 -8.45 -9.93 28.63
CA LYS A 167 -9.80 -9.36 28.61
C LYS A 167 -10.87 -10.36 29.03
N ALA A 168 -10.77 -11.61 28.58
CA ALA A 168 -11.69 -12.66 28.97
C ALA A 168 -11.62 -12.95 30.48
N ALA A 169 -10.42 -13.07 31.02
CA ALA A 169 -10.23 -13.29 32.46
C ALA A 169 -10.77 -12.11 33.29
N PHE A 170 -10.55 -10.87 32.85
CA PHE A 170 -11.09 -9.68 33.52
C PHE A 170 -12.63 -9.68 33.54
N ILE A 171 -13.26 -9.97 32.37
CA ILE A 171 -14.73 -10.05 32.26
C ILE A 171 -15.27 -11.16 33.17
N GLN A 172 -14.63 -12.35 33.17
CA GLN A 172 -15.04 -13.45 34.00
C GLN A 172 -14.96 -13.12 35.49
N ALA A 173 -13.85 -12.51 35.94
CA ALA A 173 -13.68 -12.11 37.34
C ALA A 173 -14.72 -11.03 37.75
N ASP A 174 -15.07 -10.09 36.87
CA ASP A 174 -16.09 -9.09 37.17
C ASP A 174 -17.50 -9.72 37.26
N VAL A 175 -17.81 -10.68 36.38
CA VAL A 175 -19.08 -11.43 36.45
C VAL A 175 -19.14 -12.26 37.73
N ASP A 176 -18.11 -13.00 38.08
CA ASP A 176 -18.05 -13.83 39.27
C ASP A 176 -18.24 -12.97 40.55
N ARG A 177 -17.60 -11.81 40.58
CA ARG A 177 -17.80 -10.82 41.67
C ARG A 177 -19.25 -10.36 41.73
N LYS A 178 -19.87 -10.01 40.61
CA LYS A 178 -21.28 -9.58 40.55
C LYS A 178 -22.22 -10.70 41.00
N VAL A 179 -22.01 -11.92 40.55
CA VAL A 179 -22.79 -13.08 40.96
C VAL A 179 -22.70 -13.29 42.47
N THR A 180 -21.48 -13.24 43.03
CA THR A 180 -21.24 -13.37 44.46
C THR A 180 -21.98 -12.29 45.28
N LEU A 181 -21.93 -11.04 44.83
CA LEU A 181 -22.66 -9.93 45.47
C LEU A 181 -24.15 -10.09 45.40
N ILE A 182 -24.71 -10.49 44.26
CA ILE A 182 -26.15 -10.73 44.09
C ILE A 182 -26.63 -11.86 45.01
N LEU A 183 -25.91 -12.98 45.05
CA LEU A 183 -26.22 -14.11 45.95
C LEU A 183 -26.14 -13.69 47.42
N ALA A 184 -25.08 -12.96 47.82
CA ALA A 184 -24.94 -12.47 49.19
C ALA A 184 -26.09 -11.54 49.58
N ASN A 185 -26.48 -10.60 48.72
CA ASN A 185 -27.58 -9.70 48.96
C ASN A 185 -28.94 -10.46 49.01
N ALA A 186 -29.17 -11.42 48.13
CA ALA A 186 -30.38 -12.26 48.17
C ALA A 186 -30.47 -13.06 49.49
N ASN A 187 -29.35 -13.67 49.89
CA ASN A 187 -29.30 -14.38 51.16
C ASN A 187 -29.53 -13.44 52.38
N LYS A 188 -28.91 -12.27 52.38
CA LYS A 188 -29.16 -11.23 53.41
C LYS A 188 -30.67 -10.89 53.48
N THR A 189 -31.28 -10.54 52.39
CA THR A 189 -32.71 -10.21 52.35
C THR A 189 -33.60 -11.36 52.77
N ALA A 190 -33.25 -12.59 52.40
CA ALA A 190 -33.95 -13.78 52.83
C ALA A 190 -33.86 -14.02 54.33
N GLN A 191 -32.69 -13.78 54.93
CA GLN A 191 -32.50 -13.89 56.40
C GLN A 191 -33.26 -12.80 57.15
N GLU A 192 -33.21 -11.55 56.65
CA GLU A 192 -33.97 -10.41 57.22
C GLU A 192 -35.50 -10.67 57.18
N LEU A 193 -36.02 -11.20 56.09
CA LEU A 193 -37.42 -11.58 55.99
C LEU A 193 -37.81 -12.73 56.96
N ARG A 194 -36.97 -13.76 57.01
CA ARG A 194 -37.18 -14.87 57.99
C ARG A 194 -37.17 -14.36 59.42
N GLY A 195 -36.16 -13.59 59.79
CA GLY A 195 -36.05 -13.03 61.11
C GLY A 195 -37.20 -12.09 61.51
N SER A 196 -37.69 -11.28 60.55
CA SER A 196 -38.86 -10.43 60.77
C SER A 196 -40.14 -11.25 60.92
N GLY A 197 -40.29 -12.34 60.14
CA GLY A 197 -41.43 -13.30 60.26
C GLY A 197 -41.40 -14.02 61.57
N ASP A 198 -40.27 -14.52 62.00
CA ASP A 198 -40.11 -15.22 63.30
C ASP A 198 -40.39 -14.28 64.48
N ALA A 199 -39.92 -13.03 64.42
CA ALA A 199 -40.21 -12.02 65.44
C ALA A 199 -41.69 -11.68 65.51
N ALA A 200 -42.37 -11.53 64.35
CA ALA A 200 -43.83 -11.28 64.29
C ALA A 200 -44.63 -12.46 64.88
N ALA A 201 -44.24 -13.69 64.52
CA ALA A 201 -44.86 -14.90 65.04
C ALA A 201 -44.67 -15.03 66.58
N ALA A 202 -43.42 -14.80 67.07
CA ALA A 202 -43.15 -14.81 68.49
C ALA A 202 -43.96 -13.73 69.26
N LYS A 203 -44.12 -12.54 68.69
CA LYS A 203 -44.93 -11.48 69.27
C LYS A 203 -46.40 -11.85 69.34
N LEU A 204 -46.98 -12.37 68.27
CA LEU A 204 -48.36 -12.85 68.25
C LEU A 204 -48.61 -13.95 69.24
N TYR A 205 -47.64 -14.88 69.39
CA TYR A 205 -47.72 -15.96 70.36
C TYR A 205 -47.66 -15.42 71.81
N SER A 206 -46.76 -14.49 72.06
CA SER A 206 -46.66 -13.83 73.39
C SER A 206 -47.97 -13.08 73.74
N ASP A 207 -48.50 -12.29 72.78
CA ASP A 207 -49.73 -11.52 73.00
C ASP A 207 -50.99 -12.41 73.17
N ALA A 208 -50.99 -13.62 72.64
CA ALA A 208 -52.12 -14.54 72.75
C ALA A 208 -52.12 -15.37 74.06
N PHE A 209 -50.98 -15.50 74.72
CA PHE A 209 -50.81 -16.24 75.97
C PHE A 209 -50.43 -15.44 77.20
N ALA A 210 -50.43 -14.07 77.07
CA ALA A 210 -50.32 -13.14 78.20
C ALA A 210 -51.71 -12.79 78.71
#